data_41cd014fb6d9e7de0e9eadd9ea278944
#
_entry.id   41cd014fb6d9e7de0e9eadd9ea278944
#
_cell.length_a   1.000
_cell.length_b   1.000
_cell.length_c   1.000
_cell.angle_alpha   90.00
_cell.angle_beta   90.00
_cell.angle_gamma   90.00
#
_symmetry.space_group_name_H-M   'P 1'
#
loop_
_entity.id
_entity.type
_entity.pdbx_description
1 polymer ?
#
loop_
_entity_poly.entity_id
_entity_poly.type
_entity_poly.pdbx_seq_one_letter_code
_entity_poly.pdbx_strand_id
1 'polypeptide(L)'
;MAENTSDSRVQDLLSRIKQPKTETSTAPISGSRRISLKDAMFSFLEGGNEALPKTKEPLEVIIIKAAPISRTYYSEEYDEANPASPICWADDTRTGRPTPTVARENIQSESCFDCKWNIKGSGRHGSRACRFHQRIVVMLVAQEDHVMDSRLYQLQLPATSVFG
;
A
#
# COMPACT_ATOMS: atom_id res chain seq x y z
N MET A 1 -5.88 12.56 51.62
CA MET A 1 -5.03 11.57 50.94
C MET A 1 -5.81 11.07 49.71
N ALA A 2 -5.55 11.67 48.55
CA ALA A 2 -6.12 11.23 47.28
C ALA A 2 -4.96 11.26 46.29
N GLU A 3 -4.29 10.13 46.13
CA GLU A 3 -3.15 9.97 45.25
C GLU A 3 -3.45 8.96 44.12
N ASN A 4 -3.23 9.44 42.92
CA ASN A 4 -2.62 8.70 41.84
C ASN A 4 -3.39 7.59 41.09
N THR A 5 -4.59 7.92 40.57
CA THR A 5 -5.25 7.03 39.61
C THR A 5 -4.97 7.40 38.16
N SER A 6 -4.41 8.59 37.86
CA SER A 6 -4.12 9.07 36.51
C SER A 6 -2.84 8.49 35.91
N ASP A 7 -1.83 8.20 36.73
CA ASP A 7 -0.51 7.79 36.25
C ASP A 7 -0.48 6.33 35.76
N SER A 8 -1.29 5.46 36.34
CA SER A 8 -1.41 4.05 35.94
C SER A 8 -2.01 3.86 34.59
N ARG A 9 -2.98 4.68 34.17
CA ARG A 9 -3.61 4.61 32.84
C ARG A 9 -2.69 5.10 31.73
N VAL A 10 -1.90 6.12 32.02
CA VAL A 10 -0.92 6.65 31.05
C VAL A 10 0.21 5.64 30.83
N GLN A 11 0.67 4.98 31.90
CA GLN A 11 1.70 3.95 31.78
C GLN A 11 1.20 2.70 31.05
N ASP A 12 -0.05 2.29 31.23
CA ASP A 12 -0.66 1.18 30.47
C ASP A 12 -0.79 1.53 28.98
N LEU A 13 -1.19 2.75 28.65
CA LEU A 13 -1.22 3.24 27.26
C LEU A 13 0.18 3.30 26.63
N LEU A 14 1.18 3.76 27.35
CA LEU A 14 2.56 3.83 26.87
C LEU A 14 3.19 2.45 26.69
N SER A 15 2.83 1.46 27.53
CA SER A 15 3.30 0.08 27.37
C SER A 15 2.71 -0.59 26.14
N ARG A 16 1.48 -0.25 25.76
CA ARG A 16 0.82 -0.72 24.54
C ARG A 16 1.40 -0.10 23.26
N ILE A 17 1.92 1.13 23.35
CA ILE A 17 2.56 1.82 22.21
C ILE A 17 4.01 1.33 22.01
N LYS A 18 4.68 0.83 23.05
CA LYS A 18 6.09 0.41 23.01
C LYS A 18 6.36 -0.99 22.43
N GLN A 19 5.35 -1.75 22.08
CA GLN A 19 5.58 -3.00 21.36
C GLN A 19 5.54 -2.76 19.85
N PRO A 20 6.67 -2.71 19.16
CA PRO A 20 6.68 -2.78 17.72
C PRO A 20 6.28 -4.21 17.36
N LYS A 21 5.00 -4.44 17.09
CA LYS A 21 4.61 -5.63 16.33
C LYS A 21 5.17 -5.49 14.93
N THR A 22 6.35 -6.05 14.75
CA THR A 22 6.96 -6.27 13.44
C THR A 22 6.20 -7.43 12.78
N GLU A 23 4.97 -7.18 12.39
CA GLU A 23 4.27 -8.06 11.46
C GLU A 23 4.28 -7.37 10.10
N THR A 24 5.33 -7.63 9.36
CA THR A 24 5.40 -7.37 7.92
C THR A 24 4.55 -8.42 7.21
N SER A 25 3.24 -8.39 7.45
CA SER A 25 2.32 -9.20 6.68
C SER A 25 1.96 -8.43 5.41
N THR A 26 2.57 -8.80 4.31
CA THR A 26 2.23 -8.35 2.95
C THR A 26 1.00 -9.05 2.38
N ALA A 27 0.37 -9.96 3.14
CA ALA A 27 -0.87 -10.57 2.74
C ALA A 27 -1.99 -9.52 2.69
N PRO A 28 -2.84 -9.51 1.63
CA PRO A 28 -4.03 -8.69 1.63
C PRO A 28 -4.89 -9.14 2.82
N ILE A 29 -5.11 -8.23 3.78
CA ILE A 29 -6.03 -8.50 4.88
C ILE A 29 -7.40 -8.68 4.24
N SER A 30 -7.87 -9.92 4.21
CA SER A 30 -9.23 -10.27 3.78
C SER A 30 -10.21 -9.44 4.60
N GLY A 31 -11.01 -8.59 3.93
CA GLY A 31 -11.92 -7.66 4.57
C GLY A 31 -11.40 -6.23 4.75
N SER A 32 -10.20 -5.89 4.28
CA SER A 32 -9.68 -4.52 4.37
C SER A 32 -10.42 -3.58 3.42
N ARG A 33 -10.74 -2.39 3.90
CA ARG A 33 -11.24 -1.29 3.07
C ARG A 33 -10.12 -0.78 2.18
N ARG A 34 -10.44 -0.57 0.91
CA ARG A 34 -9.46 -0.12 -0.09
C ARG A 34 -10.05 0.99 -0.95
N ILE A 35 -9.21 1.98 -1.25
CA ILE A 35 -9.49 2.94 -2.30
C ILE A 35 -8.74 2.49 -3.55
N SER A 36 -9.45 2.34 -4.66
CA SER A 36 -8.90 2.04 -5.97
C SER A 36 -9.03 3.28 -6.85
N LEU A 37 -7.99 3.59 -7.62
CA LEU A 37 -8.01 4.65 -8.63
C LEU A 37 -7.93 4.00 -10.01
N LYS A 38 -9.01 4.13 -10.77
CA LYS A 38 -9.11 3.65 -12.16
C LYS A 38 -9.86 4.69 -12.99
N ASP A 39 -9.35 5.00 -14.19
CA ASP A 39 -9.96 5.94 -15.12
C ASP A 39 -10.25 7.33 -14.50
N ALA A 40 -9.30 7.81 -13.67
CA ALA A 40 -9.42 9.04 -12.89
C ALA A 40 -10.64 9.06 -11.95
N MET A 41 -11.13 7.91 -11.52
CA MET A 41 -12.21 7.76 -10.55
C MET A 41 -11.71 6.99 -9.33
N PHE A 42 -12.10 7.49 -8.14
CA PHE A 42 -11.92 6.77 -6.89
C PHE A 42 -13.09 5.82 -6.65
N SER A 43 -12.78 4.57 -6.38
CA SER A 43 -13.74 3.54 -5.98
C SER A 43 -13.40 3.07 -4.56
N PHE A 44 -14.40 2.99 -3.70
CA PHE A 44 -14.25 2.59 -2.31
C PHE A 44 -14.72 1.15 -2.17
N LEU A 45 -13.83 0.27 -1.79
CA LEU A 45 -14.08 -1.17 -1.72
C LEU A 45 -13.99 -1.66 -0.28
N GLU A 46 -14.92 -2.53 0.12
CA GLU A 46 -14.91 -3.26 1.37
C GLU A 46 -15.21 -4.74 1.09
N GLY A 47 -14.29 -5.61 1.46
CA GLY A 47 -14.42 -7.04 1.15
C GLY A 47 -14.50 -7.36 -0.35
N GLY A 48 -13.99 -6.47 -1.21
CA GLY A 48 -14.04 -6.59 -2.67
C GLY A 48 -15.27 -5.98 -3.34
N ASN A 49 -16.28 -5.55 -2.58
CA ASN A 49 -17.50 -4.91 -3.08
C ASN A 49 -17.41 -3.39 -2.98
N GLU A 50 -18.14 -2.68 -3.84
CA GLU A 50 -18.26 -1.22 -3.73
C GLU A 50 -19.03 -0.84 -2.47
N ALA A 51 -18.40 -0.06 -1.59
CA ALA A 51 -18.96 0.36 -0.32
C ALA A 51 -19.53 1.79 -0.35
N LEU A 52 -19.02 2.64 -1.25
CA LEU A 52 -19.45 4.02 -1.44
C LEU A 52 -19.51 4.34 -2.93
N PRO A 53 -20.29 5.35 -3.35
CA PRO A 53 -20.32 5.82 -4.73
C PRO A 53 -18.93 6.22 -5.23
N LYS A 54 -18.64 5.94 -6.48
CA LYS A 54 -17.41 6.40 -7.14
C LYS A 54 -17.41 7.92 -7.27
N THR A 55 -16.25 8.53 -7.15
CA THR A 55 -16.11 9.98 -7.31
C THR A 55 -14.88 10.34 -8.14
N LYS A 56 -14.96 11.46 -8.85
CA LYS A 56 -13.81 12.14 -9.48
C LYS A 56 -13.31 13.33 -8.67
N GLU A 57 -14.05 13.69 -7.62
CA GLU A 57 -13.69 14.80 -6.77
C GLU A 57 -12.40 14.50 -5.99
N PRO A 58 -11.56 15.49 -5.75
CA PRO A 58 -10.39 15.34 -4.90
C PRO A 58 -10.77 14.77 -3.54
N LEU A 59 -9.99 13.82 -3.04
CA LEU A 59 -10.18 13.27 -1.71
C LEU A 59 -9.25 13.98 -0.73
N GLU A 60 -9.82 14.55 0.33
CA GLU A 60 -9.06 14.99 1.47
C GLU A 60 -8.81 13.81 2.42
N VAL A 61 -7.55 13.54 2.72
CA VAL A 61 -7.17 12.35 3.50
C VAL A 61 -6.12 12.70 4.56
N ILE A 62 -6.18 11.99 5.68
CA ILE A 62 -5.11 11.96 6.67
C ILE A 62 -4.31 10.68 6.46
N ILE A 63 -3.01 10.82 6.18
CA ILE A 63 -2.12 9.66 6.05
C ILE A 63 -1.75 9.17 7.45
N ILE A 64 -2.19 7.97 7.79
CA ILE A 64 -1.91 7.33 9.08
C ILE A 64 -0.59 6.54 9.02
N LYS A 65 -0.34 5.89 7.89
CA LYS A 65 0.88 5.09 7.70
C LYS A 65 1.26 5.07 6.22
N ALA A 66 2.55 5.17 5.94
CA ALA A 66 3.12 4.92 4.63
C ALA A 66 4.09 3.73 4.71
N ALA A 67 3.89 2.74 3.85
CA ALA A 67 4.86 1.66 3.68
C ALA A 67 6.08 2.16 2.88
N PRO A 68 7.22 1.47 2.92
CA PRO A 68 8.31 1.72 2.00
C PRO A 68 7.84 1.67 0.54
N ILE A 69 8.54 2.38 -0.34
CA ILE A 69 8.31 2.24 -1.78
C ILE A 69 8.71 0.83 -2.17
N SER A 70 7.80 0.13 -2.81
CA SER A 70 7.95 -1.24 -3.27
C SER A 70 7.92 -1.31 -4.79
N ARG A 71 8.26 -2.46 -5.34
CA ARG A 71 8.16 -2.73 -6.78
C ARG A 71 7.66 -4.14 -7.02
N THR A 72 6.95 -4.31 -8.13
CA THR A 72 6.43 -5.62 -8.55
C THR A 72 6.61 -5.83 -10.04
N TYR A 73 6.90 -7.07 -10.40
CA TYR A 73 6.98 -7.53 -11.78
C TYR A 73 5.96 -8.64 -12.02
N TYR A 74 5.20 -8.49 -13.09
CA TYR A 74 4.24 -9.47 -13.59
C TYR A 74 4.72 -9.97 -14.95
N SER A 75 4.68 -11.28 -15.18
CA SER A 75 5.02 -11.88 -16.48
C SER A 75 3.94 -11.69 -17.52
N GLU A 76 2.71 -11.57 -17.07
CA GLU A 76 1.52 -11.47 -17.90
C GLU A 76 0.90 -10.08 -17.81
N GLU A 77 0.07 -9.77 -18.78
CA GLU A 77 -0.73 -8.57 -18.75
C GLU A 77 -1.81 -8.65 -17.69
N TYR A 78 -2.21 -7.48 -17.18
CA TYR A 78 -3.33 -7.41 -16.27
C TYR A 78 -4.62 -7.84 -16.96
N ASP A 79 -5.23 -8.89 -16.45
CA ASP A 79 -6.58 -9.34 -16.79
C ASP A 79 -7.48 -9.12 -15.57
N GLU A 80 -8.55 -8.32 -15.74
CA GLU A 80 -9.50 -8.04 -14.66
C GLU A 80 -10.32 -9.27 -14.28
N ALA A 81 -10.59 -10.16 -15.24
CA ALA A 81 -11.32 -11.40 -15.00
C ALA A 81 -10.45 -12.46 -14.29
N ASN A 82 -9.14 -12.39 -14.49
CA ASN A 82 -8.18 -13.32 -13.88
C ASN A 82 -6.92 -12.59 -13.41
N PRO A 83 -6.98 -11.88 -12.27
CA PRO A 83 -5.85 -11.08 -11.79
C PRO A 83 -4.66 -11.97 -11.39
N ALA A 84 -3.59 -11.88 -12.16
CA ALA A 84 -2.36 -12.60 -11.88
C ALA A 84 -1.64 -12.07 -10.63
N SER A 85 -0.97 -12.96 -9.90
CA SER A 85 -0.06 -12.56 -8.84
C SER A 85 1.29 -12.11 -9.42
N PRO A 86 2.00 -11.16 -8.78
CA PRO A 86 3.34 -10.82 -9.19
C PRO A 86 4.27 -12.01 -9.04
N ILE A 87 5.18 -12.21 -9.98
CA ILE A 87 6.15 -13.30 -9.90
C ILE A 87 7.44 -12.89 -9.18
N CYS A 88 7.81 -11.59 -9.24
CA CYS A 88 8.95 -11.06 -8.52
C CYS A 88 8.60 -9.69 -7.91
N TRP A 89 9.03 -9.45 -6.67
CA TRP A 89 8.78 -8.18 -5.99
C TRP A 89 9.87 -7.83 -4.97
N ALA A 90 9.92 -6.55 -4.63
CA ALA A 90 10.70 -6.05 -3.51
C ALA A 90 9.81 -5.12 -2.66
N ASP A 91 9.64 -5.44 -1.39
CA ASP A 91 8.80 -4.69 -0.45
C ASP A 91 9.42 -3.36 -0.05
N ASP A 92 10.75 -3.26 -0.13
CA ASP A 92 11.49 -2.01 0.07
C ASP A 92 12.54 -1.86 -1.03
N THR A 93 12.36 -0.87 -1.87
CA THR A 93 13.28 -0.60 -2.99
C THR A 93 14.68 -0.19 -2.57
N ARG A 94 14.86 0.28 -1.33
CA ARG A 94 16.16 0.68 -0.77
C ARG A 94 17.10 -0.49 -0.58
N THR A 95 16.56 -1.69 -0.36
CA THR A 95 17.38 -2.91 -0.21
C THR A 95 18.08 -3.32 -1.50
N GLY A 96 17.53 -2.91 -2.64
CA GLY A 96 18.03 -3.28 -3.96
C GLY A 96 17.91 -4.76 -4.29
N ARG A 97 17.16 -5.54 -3.51
CA ARG A 97 17.01 -6.98 -3.66
C ARG A 97 15.55 -7.42 -3.67
N PRO A 98 15.22 -8.54 -4.33
CA PRO A 98 13.91 -9.16 -4.18
C PRO A 98 13.62 -9.50 -2.71
N THR A 99 12.32 -9.47 -2.35
CA THR A 99 11.88 -9.89 -1.02
C THR A 99 12.18 -11.38 -0.81
N PRO A 100 12.66 -11.80 0.38
CA PRO A 100 13.04 -13.20 0.64
C PRO A 100 11.93 -14.24 0.43
N THR A 101 10.67 -13.82 0.43
CA THR A 101 9.51 -14.69 0.19
C THR A 101 9.23 -14.96 -1.30
N VAL A 102 9.96 -14.30 -2.21
CA VAL A 102 9.89 -14.61 -3.64
C VAL A 102 10.50 -15.98 -3.88
N ALA A 103 9.76 -16.87 -4.54
CA ALA A 103 10.25 -18.19 -4.90
C ALA A 103 11.52 -18.07 -5.75
N ARG A 104 12.53 -18.90 -5.48
CA ARG A 104 13.87 -18.77 -6.07
C ARG A 104 13.86 -18.79 -7.60
N GLU A 105 12.99 -19.62 -8.18
CA GLU A 105 12.78 -19.74 -9.62
C GLU A 105 12.15 -18.49 -10.25
N ASN A 106 11.49 -17.66 -9.45
CA ASN A 106 10.82 -16.43 -9.88
C ASN A 106 11.69 -15.18 -9.72
N ILE A 107 12.83 -15.29 -9.05
CA ILE A 107 13.77 -14.19 -8.91
C ILE A 107 14.35 -13.83 -10.28
N GLN A 108 14.06 -12.62 -10.73
CA GLN A 108 14.48 -12.13 -12.05
C GLN A 108 15.93 -11.62 -12.07
N SER A 109 16.45 -11.23 -10.93
CA SER A 109 17.83 -10.80 -10.72
C SER A 109 18.12 -10.75 -9.22
N GLU A 110 19.36 -11.01 -8.81
CA GLU A 110 19.80 -10.85 -7.43
C GLU A 110 19.84 -9.38 -7.01
N SER A 111 20.12 -8.47 -7.97
CA SER A 111 20.07 -7.02 -7.79
C SER A 111 18.89 -6.43 -8.56
N CYS A 112 17.99 -5.77 -7.84
CA CYS A 112 16.91 -5.02 -8.47
C CYS A 112 17.39 -3.79 -9.25
N PHE A 113 18.59 -3.26 -8.93
CA PHE A 113 19.15 -2.10 -9.63
C PHE A 113 19.58 -2.47 -11.04
N ASP A 114 20.16 -3.66 -11.23
CA ASP A 114 20.67 -4.16 -12.50
C ASP A 114 19.68 -5.06 -13.25
N CYS A 115 18.47 -5.20 -12.71
CA CYS A 115 17.45 -6.04 -13.30
C CYS A 115 16.93 -5.46 -14.64
N LYS A 116 16.96 -6.30 -15.70
CA LYS A 116 16.48 -5.90 -17.04
C LYS A 116 15.05 -5.35 -17.05
N TRP A 117 14.21 -5.80 -16.14
CA TRP A 117 12.82 -5.36 -16.03
C TRP A 117 12.66 -4.01 -15.30
N ASN A 118 13.72 -3.54 -14.64
CA ASN A 118 13.76 -2.23 -14.00
C ASN A 118 14.28 -1.12 -14.91
N ILE A 119 14.65 -1.43 -16.15
CA ILE A 119 15.14 -0.46 -17.12
C ILE A 119 13.95 0.22 -17.80
N LYS A 120 14.02 1.55 -18.01
CA LYS A 120 13.03 2.30 -18.78
C LYS A 120 12.97 1.74 -20.21
N GLY A 121 11.78 1.46 -20.69
CA GLY A 121 11.57 0.83 -21.99
C GLY A 121 11.40 -0.70 -21.92
N SER A 122 11.62 -1.33 -20.77
CA SER A 122 11.39 -2.78 -20.63
C SER A 122 9.91 -3.16 -20.57
N GLY A 123 9.05 -2.20 -20.30
CA GLY A 123 7.59 -2.36 -20.27
C GLY A 123 6.91 -1.66 -21.44
N ARG A 124 5.58 -1.70 -21.44
CA ARG A 124 4.77 -1.06 -22.47
C ARG A 124 4.88 0.47 -22.43
N HIS A 125 4.70 1.09 -23.59
CA HIS A 125 4.73 2.55 -23.77
C HIS A 125 5.98 3.22 -23.18
N GLY A 126 7.13 2.55 -23.25
CA GLY A 126 8.39 3.07 -22.73
C GLY A 126 8.51 3.07 -21.21
N SER A 127 7.57 2.45 -20.50
CA SER A 127 7.61 2.30 -19.05
C SER A 127 8.63 1.22 -18.60
N ARG A 128 8.75 1.03 -17.29
CA ARG A 128 9.42 -0.16 -16.72
C ARG A 128 8.41 -1.28 -16.54
N ALA A 129 8.80 -2.52 -16.86
CA ALA A 129 7.98 -3.70 -16.61
C ALA A 129 7.87 -4.00 -15.10
N CYS A 130 8.96 -3.80 -14.35
CA CYS A 130 8.96 -3.82 -12.89
C CYS A 130 8.51 -2.44 -12.36
N ARG A 131 7.28 -2.37 -11.86
CA ARG A 131 6.60 -1.11 -11.53
C ARG A 131 6.76 -0.77 -10.06
N PHE A 132 7.05 0.51 -9.81
CA PHE A 132 7.06 1.05 -8.46
C PHE A 132 5.65 1.38 -8.00
N HIS A 133 5.41 1.21 -6.71
CA HIS A 133 4.20 1.66 -6.03
C HIS A 133 4.47 1.88 -4.54
N GLN A 134 3.58 2.59 -3.88
CA GLN A 134 3.61 2.75 -2.44
C GLN A 134 2.23 2.50 -1.87
N ARG A 135 2.15 1.72 -0.80
CA ARG A 135 0.91 1.52 -0.04
C ARG A 135 0.88 2.49 1.11
N ILE A 136 -0.24 3.19 1.24
CA ILE A 136 -0.52 4.06 2.37
C ILE A 136 -1.83 3.66 3.02
N VAL A 137 -1.95 3.92 4.31
CA VAL A 137 -3.19 3.80 5.07
C VAL A 137 -3.68 5.20 5.36
N VAL A 138 -4.91 5.47 5.02
CA VAL A 138 -5.52 6.79 5.12
C VAL A 138 -6.86 6.74 5.85
N MET A 139 -7.26 7.86 6.45
CA MET A 139 -8.62 8.18 6.86
C MET A 139 -9.16 9.25 5.93
N LEU A 140 -10.45 9.16 5.59
CA LEU A 140 -11.14 10.19 4.81
C LEU A 140 -11.58 11.35 5.72
N VAL A 141 -11.46 12.57 5.23
CA VAL A 141 -12.04 13.76 5.83
C VAL A 141 -13.30 14.11 5.03
N ALA A 142 -14.45 14.15 5.68
CA ALA A 142 -15.68 14.60 5.02
C ALA A 142 -15.59 16.10 4.76
N GLN A 143 -15.81 16.52 3.52
CA GLN A 143 -15.61 17.91 3.10
C GLN A 143 -16.63 18.89 3.71
N GLU A 144 -17.86 18.44 4.00
CA GLU A 144 -18.95 19.35 4.42
C GLU A 144 -18.88 19.76 5.90
N ASP A 145 -18.35 18.89 6.79
CA ASP A 145 -18.37 19.13 8.23
C ASP A 145 -17.02 18.91 8.92
N HIS A 146 -15.94 18.69 8.18
CA HIS A 146 -14.65 18.22 8.72
C HIS A 146 -14.77 17.00 9.64
N VAL A 147 -15.85 16.23 9.47
CA VAL A 147 -16.06 14.98 10.22
C VAL A 147 -15.14 13.93 9.65
N MET A 148 -14.24 13.43 10.47
CA MET A 148 -13.35 12.34 10.08
C MET A 148 -14.14 11.03 10.04
N ASP A 149 -14.11 10.34 8.88
CA ASP A 149 -14.49 8.95 8.83
C ASP A 149 -13.41 8.14 9.55
N SER A 150 -13.71 7.62 10.73
CA SER A 150 -12.77 6.83 11.54
C SER A 150 -12.35 5.51 10.89
N ARG A 151 -12.92 5.18 9.73
CA ARG A 151 -12.55 3.98 8.96
C ARG A 151 -11.20 4.17 8.28
N LEU A 152 -10.37 3.15 8.34
CA LEU A 152 -9.08 3.13 7.67
C LEU A 152 -9.22 2.49 6.29
N TYR A 153 -8.65 3.15 5.29
CA TYR A 153 -8.59 2.67 3.92
C TYR A 153 -7.15 2.46 3.49
N GLN A 154 -6.91 1.41 2.75
CA GLN A 154 -5.65 1.18 2.07
C GLN A 154 -5.71 1.80 0.67
N LEU A 155 -4.72 2.61 0.32
CA LEU A 155 -4.55 3.19 -1.02
C LEU A 155 -3.19 2.81 -1.56
N GLN A 156 -3.14 2.32 -2.80
CA GLN A 156 -1.90 2.06 -3.51
C GLN A 156 -1.63 3.19 -4.51
N LEU A 157 -0.55 3.92 -4.27
CA LEU A 157 -0.08 4.98 -5.14
C LEU A 157 0.79 4.39 -6.26
N PRO A 158 0.52 4.70 -7.54
CA PRO A 158 1.37 4.32 -8.65
C PRO A 158 2.67 5.13 -8.68
N ALA A 159 3.65 4.69 -9.48
CA ALA A 159 4.94 5.35 -9.62
C ALA A 159 4.83 6.84 -9.97
N THR A 160 3.88 7.21 -10.82
CA THR A 160 3.63 8.59 -11.23
C THR A 160 3.21 9.51 -10.08
N SER A 161 2.54 8.96 -9.07
CA SER A 161 2.16 9.71 -7.86
C SER A 161 3.24 9.73 -6.78
N VAL A 162 4.23 8.83 -6.88
CA VAL A 162 5.33 8.73 -5.90
C VAL A 162 6.52 9.58 -6.32
N PHE A 163 6.77 9.72 -7.65
CA PHE A 163 7.95 10.38 -8.23
C PHE A 163 7.60 11.55 -9.15
N GLY A 164 6.33 11.95 -9.22
CA GLY A 164 5.82 13.02 -10.08
C GLY A 164 6.24 14.42 -9.71
#